data_4fe3db500ade9edf6dd443a2e68b8114
#
_entry.id   4fe3db500ade9edf6dd443a2e68b8114
#
_cell.length_a   1.000
_cell.length_b   1.000
_cell.length_c   1.000
_cell.angle_alpha   90.00
_cell.angle_beta   90.00
_cell.angle_gamma   90.00
#
_symmetry.space_group_name_H-M   'P 1'
#
loop_
_entity.id
_entity.type
_entity.pdbx_description
1 polymer ?
#
loop_
_entity_poly.entity_id
_entity_poly.type
_entity_poly.pdbx_seq_one_letter_code
_entity_poly.pdbx_strand_id
1 'polypeptide(L)'
;PKELSKAFKSLETQSNPWGFGSNTRGDWAKDLNIKVWDKYNPTEYLYFVGCNGSFDDRGKKIAISVVNSLKSAGVDFSILGKDEGCTGDPARRAGNEYLFDMLASKNAELFKEKSVVKIVTHCPHCFNSLKNEYAEFGVELDVIHHSELLEHLIKEGKTIGEQKNSGNIVYHDSCYLGRHNEVYDAPRTVAARSSESGKVLDVEASRERGTCCGAGGGRFLMEETGTRMSHQRIDQLLESNPDTIAVSCPFCVLMLEDGLKAKNLQDKVKVRDISELANEL
;
A
#
# COMPACT_ATOMS: atom_id res chain seq x y z
N PRO A 1 -18.27 11.59 -13.06
CA PRO A 1 -19.21 11.26 -11.96
C PRO A 1 -19.12 12.30 -10.83
N LYS A 2 -20.19 12.56 -10.11
CA LYS A 2 -20.21 13.55 -9.00
C LYS A 2 -19.26 13.18 -7.87
N GLU A 3 -19.10 11.89 -7.62
CA GLU A 3 -18.20 11.34 -6.62
C GLU A 3 -16.74 11.72 -6.92
N LEU A 4 -16.31 11.59 -8.17
CA LEU A 4 -14.97 12.00 -8.59
C LEU A 4 -14.76 13.52 -8.45
N SER A 5 -15.76 14.35 -8.76
CA SER A 5 -15.65 15.80 -8.59
C SER A 5 -15.41 16.19 -7.12
N LYS A 6 -16.07 15.50 -6.18
CA LYS A 6 -15.83 15.70 -4.74
C LYS A 6 -14.42 15.27 -4.34
N ALA A 7 -13.98 14.12 -4.82
CA ALA A 7 -12.64 13.60 -4.55
C ALA A 7 -11.54 14.51 -5.12
N PHE A 8 -11.72 15.03 -6.35
CA PHE A 8 -10.77 15.99 -6.95
C PHE A 8 -10.67 17.27 -6.15
N LYS A 9 -11.81 17.84 -5.72
CA LYS A 9 -11.80 19.01 -4.84
C LYS A 9 -11.08 18.73 -3.51
N SER A 10 -11.27 17.53 -2.95
CA SER A 10 -10.59 17.12 -1.72
C SER A 10 -9.08 16.94 -1.94
N LEU A 11 -8.66 16.35 -3.05
CA LEU A 11 -7.26 16.24 -3.44
C LEU A 11 -6.60 17.62 -3.61
N GLU A 12 -7.27 18.54 -4.29
CA GLU A 12 -6.79 19.91 -4.51
C GLU A 12 -6.60 20.68 -3.21
N THR A 13 -7.58 20.60 -2.30
CA THR A 13 -7.62 21.45 -1.09
C THR A 13 -6.95 20.81 0.12
N GLN A 14 -7.00 19.47 0.25
CA GLN A 14 -6.53 18.72 1.42
C GLN A 14 -5.47 17.68 1.09
N SER A 15 -5.08 17.53 -0.17
CA SER A 15 -4.09 16.57 -0.62
C SER A 15 -4.41 15.10 -0.25
N ASN A 16 -5.71 14.78 -0.15
CA ASN A 16 -6.20 13.41 -0.01
C ASN A 16 -7.64 13.29 -0.56
N PRO A 17 -8.05 12.11 -1.07
CA PRO A 17 -9.33 11.95 -1.75
C PRO A 17 -10.56 11.99 -0.83
N TRP A 18 -10.36 11.83 0.48
CA TRP A 18 -11.48 11.83 1.46
C TRP A 18 -11.78 13.20 2.04
N GLY A 19 -10.88 14.20 1.88
CA GLY A 19 -11.08 15.55 2.39
C GLY A 19 -10.79 15.72 3.88
N PHE A 20 -10.05 14.80 4.48
CA PHE A 20 -9.53 14.99 5.84
C PHE A 20 -8.51 16.13 5.87
N GLY A 21 -8.44 16.86 6.98
CA GLY A 21 -7.51 17.97 7.14
C GLY A 21 -6.05 17.53 6.96
N SER A 22 -5.33 18.17 6.05
CA SER A 22 -3.92 17.83 5.75
C SER A 22 -3.01 17.93 6.99
N ASN A 23 -3.36 18.81 7.93
CA ASN A 23 -2.62 18.98 9.19
C ASN A 23 -2.69 17.75 10.12
N THR A 24 -3.67 16.87 9.94
CA THR A 24 -3.83 15.63 10.74
C THR A 24 -3.14 14.41 10.11
N ARG A 25 -2.49 14.56 8.95
CA ARG A 25 -1.86 13.46 8.21
C ARG A 25 -0.81 12.68 9.03
N GLY A 26 -0.15 13.32 9.98
CA GLY A 26 0.84 12.67 10.85
C GLY A 26 0.27 12.02 12.11
N ASP A 27 -1.03 12.15 12.38
CA ASP A 27 -1.63 11.75 13.66
C ASP A 27 -1.54 10.25 13.95
N TRP A 28 -1.56 9.42 12.91
CA TRP A 28 -1.43 7.97 13.02
C TRP A 28 -0.10 7.53 13.69
N ALA A 29 0.93 8.36 13.62
CA ALA A 29 2.28 8.06 14.09
C ALA A 29 2.62 8.65 15.46
N LYS A 30 1.72 9.40 16.10
CA LYS A 30 2.01 10.16 17.33
C LYS A 30 2.60 9.31 18.47
N ASP A 31 2.10 8.08 18.62
CA ASP A 31 2.50 7.20 19.71
C ASP A 31 3.60 6.19 19.30
N LEU A 32 4.09 6.28 18.06
CA LEU A 32 5.02 5.31 17.51
C LEU A 32 6.50 5.68 17.66
N ASN A 33 6.80 6.88 18.16
CA ASN A 33 8.18 7.37 18.28
C ASN A 33 8.99 7.19 16.98
N ILE A 34 8.48 7.75 15.88
CA ILE A 34 9.13 7.75 14.56
C ILE A 34 9.75 9.12 14.32
N LYS A 35 10.97 9.13 13.78
CA LYS A 35 11.64 10.37 13.37
C LYS A 35 10.87 11.05 12.25
N VAL A 36 10.80 12.38 12.26
CA VAL A 36 10.39 13.18 11.11
C VAL A 36 11.64 13.47 10.27
N TRP A 37 11.51 13.42 8.95
CA TRP A 37 12.63 13.63 8.03
C TRP A 37 13.30 14.98 8.25
N ASP A 38 14.60 14.94 8.47
CA ASP A 38 15.47 16.11 8.59
C ASP A 38 16.59 16.03 7.56
N LYS A 39 16.67 17.00 6.65
CA LYS A 39 17.71 17.05 5.61
C LYS A 39 19.13 17.20 6.13
N TYR A 40 19.30 17.68 7.35
CA TYR A 40 20.63 17.84 7.99
C TYR A 40 21.06 16.60 8.75
N ASN A 41 20.12 15.69 9.04
CA ASN A 41 20.37 14.40 9.66
C ASN A 41 19.44 13.34 9.03
N PRO A 42 19.59 13.06 7.72
CA PRO A 42 18.69 12.17 7.00
C PRO A 42 18.84 10.72 7.50
N THR A 43 17.71 10.03 7.52
CA THR A 43 17.68 8.58 7.68
C THR A 43 17.96 7.89 6.34
N GLU A 44 18.24 6.58 6.36
CA GLU A 44 18.48 5.83 5.13
C GLU A 44 17.26 5.85 4.21
N TYR A 45 16.07 5.66 4.77
CA TYR A 45 14.81 5.66 4.01
C TYR A 45 13.84 6.72 4.50
N LEU A 46 13.16 7.37 3.56
CA LEU A 46 11.89 8.00 3.82
C LEU A 46 10.79 6.95 3.69
N TYR A 47 10.02 6.69 4.75
CA TYR A 47 8.79 5.91 4.64
C TYR A 47 7.64 6.81 4.18
N PHE A 48 7.27 6.68 2.90
CA PHE A 48 6.14 7.39 2.31
C PHE A 48 4.87 6.59 2.56
N VAL A 49 4.02 7.09 3.44
CA VAL A 49 2.86 6.38 3.98
C VAL A 49 1.67 6.40 3.02
N GLY A 50 1.49 7.50 2.31
CA GLY A 50 0.35 7.71 1.43
C GLY A 50 -0.95 8.04 2.17
N CYS A 51 -1.98 8.37 1.39
CA CYS A 51 -3.23 8.85 1.96
C CYS A 51 -3.99 7.76 2.73
N ASN A 52 -3.97 6.52 2.25
CA ASN A 52 -4.69 5.42 2.91
C ASN A 52 -4.09 5.14 4.30
N GLY A 53 -2.78 4.95 4.40
CA GLY A 53 -2.10 4.70 5.67
C GLY A 53 -2.19 5.87 6.65
N SER A 54 -2.40 7.09 6.16
CA SER A 54 -2.53 8.28 7.01
C SER A 54 -3.94 8.51 7.58
N PHE A 55 -4.99 8.16 6.83
CA PHE A 55 -6.36 8.58 7.16
C PHE A 55 -7.35 7.45 7.34
N ASP A 56 -7.21 6.34 6.62
CA ASP A 56 -8.11 5.19 6.73
C ASP A 56 -7.74 4.31 7.93
N ASP A 57 -8.73 3.93 8.76
CA ASP A 57 -8.44 3.19 9.98
C ASP A 57 -7.89 1.78 9.72
N ARG A 58 -8.28 1.15 8.59
CA ARG A 58 -7.71 -0.12 8.18
C ARG A 58 -6.28 0.07 7.63
N GLY A 59 -6.09 1.14 6.86
CA GLY A 59 -4.80 1.53 6.32
C GLY A 59 -3.78 1.91 7.40
N LYS A 60 -4.21 2.58 8.46
CA LYS A 60 -3.35 2.90 9.63
C LYS A 60 -2.78 1.63 10.28
N LYS A 61 -3.57 0.56 10.40
CA LYS A 61 -3.08 -0.72 10.95
C LYS A 61 -1.97 -1.29 10.08
N ILE A 62 -2.13 -1.25 8.76
CA ILE A 62 -1.08 -1.67 7.82
C ILE A 62 0.18 -0.81 7.99
N ALA A 63 0.02 0.52 8.02
CA ALA A 63 1.16 1.43 8.19
C ALA A 63 1.92 1.17 9.50
N ILE A 64 1.21 0.90 10.61
CA ILE A 64 1.81 0.55 11.89
C ILE A 64 2.55 -0.80 11.81
N SER A 65 1.97 -1.80 11.14
CA SER A 65 2.63 -3.10 10.93
C SER A 65 3.91 -2.99 10.12
N VAL A 66 3.92 -2.16 9.07
CA VAL A 66 5.14 -1.85 8.30
C VAL A 66 6.20 -1.21 9.19
N VAL A 67 5.82 -0.21 9.99
CA VAL A 67 6.73 0.45 10.95
C VAL A 67 7.33 -0.56 11.92
N ASN A 68 6.51 -1.46 12.46
CA ASN A 68 6.98 -2.49 13.38
C ASN A 68 7.97 -3.44 12.71
N SER A 69 7.71 -3.83 11.44
CA SER A 69 8.65 -4.65 10.67
C SER A 69 9.99 -3.94 10.43
N LEU A 70 9.96 -2.67 10.03
CA LEU A 70 11.16 -1.88 9.80
C LEU A 70 11.98 -1.69 11.09
N LYS A 71 11.31 -1.41 12.21
CA LYS A 71 11.96 -1.28 13.53
C LYS A 71 12.58 -2.61 13.99
N SER A 72 11.83 -3.73 13.85
CA SER A 72 12.32 -5.06 14.23
C SER A 72 13.57 -5.46 13.45
N ALA A 73 13.66 -5.04 12.19
CA ALA A 73 14.81 -5.27 11.33
C ALA A 73 15.96 -4.27 11.54
N GLY A 74 15.78 -3.24 12.36
CA GLY A 74 16.79 -2.21 12.61
C GLY A 74 16.99 -1.25 11.44
N VAL A 75 15.99 -1.07 10.57
CA VAL A 75 16.05 -0.12 9.46
C VAL A 75 16.01 1.32 10.00
N ASP A 76 16.91 2.18 9.51
CA ASP A 76 16.88 3.60 9.83
C ASP A 76 15.96 4.33 8.86
N PHE A 77 14.81 4.78 9.35
CA PHE A 77 13.78 5.44 8.55
C PHE A 77 13.09 6.57 9.29
N SER A 78 12.48 7.46 8.53
CA SER A 78 11.67 8.57 9.03
C SER A 78 10.45 8.79 8.12
N ILE A 79 9.55 9.66 8.54
CA ILE A 79 8.34 10.04 7.80
C ILE A 79 8.31 11.54 7.54
N LEU A 80 7.52 11.99 6.55
CA LEU A 80 7.29 13.44 6.36
C LEU A 80 6.23 13.99 7.32
N GLY A 81 5.42 13.12 7.93
CA GLY A 81 4.33 13.53 8.81
C GLY A 81 3.31 14.42 8.08
N LYS A 82 3.01 15.60 8.63
CA LYS A 82 2.05 16.56 8.04
C LYS A 82 2.49 17.16 6.70
N ASP A 83 3.79 17.11 6.38
CA ASP A 83 4.34 17.68 5.14
C ASP A 83 4.10 16.75 3.93
N GLU A 84 3.77 15.47 4.16
CA GLU A 84 3.48 14.52 3.09
C GLU A 84 2.21 14.89 2.32
N GLY A 85 2.26 14.82 0.99
CA GLY A 85 1.12 15.03 0.10
C GLY A 85 0.65 13.73 -0.58
N CYS A 86 -0.52 13.77 -1.24
CA CYS A 86 -0.92 12.71 -2.15
C CYS A 86 0.02 12.68 -3.36
N THR A 87 0.37 11.48 -3.85
CA THR A 87 1.17 11.35 -5.08
C THR A 87 0.44 11.82 -6.34
N GLY A 88 -0.87 12.05 -6.28
CA GLY A 88 -1.67 12.42 -7.44
C GLY A 88 -2.21 11.21 -8.23
N ASP A 89 -1.79 9.97 -7.91
CA ASP A 89 -2.25 8.77 -8.63
C ASP A 89 -3.79 8.72 -8.84
N PRO A 90 -4.64 8.97 -7.83
CA PRO A 90 -6.09 8.93 -8.04
C PRO A 90 -6.59 9.95 -9.07
N ALA A 91 -5.96 11.11 -9.16
CA ALA A 91 -6.31 12.14 -10.15
C ALA A 91 -5.92 11.68 -11.56
N ARG A 92 -4.66 11.25 -11.76
CA ARG A 92 -4.15 10.78 -13.04
C ARG A 92 -4.95 9.60 -13.57
N ARG A 93 -5.21 8.57 -12.72
CA ARG A 93 -5.97 7.36 -13.12
C ARG A 93 -7.44 7.66 -13.43
N ALA A 94 -8.00 8.73 -12.86
CA ALA A 94 -9.36 9.19 -13.15
C ALA A 94 -9.41 10.24 -14.28
N GLY A 95 -8.30 10.52 -14.98
CA GLY A 95 -8.21 11.38 -16.15
C GLY A 95 -8.05 12.86 -15.85
N ASN A 96 -7.69 13.26 -14.64
CA ASN A 96 -7.41 14.66 -14.27
C ASN A 96 -5.90 14.89 -14.19
N GLU A 97 -5.26 15.05 -15.35
CA GLU A 97 -3.81 15.23 -15.48
C GLU A 97 -3.36 16.54 -14.84
N TYR A 98 -4.13 17.62 -14.98
CA TYR A 98 -3.81 18.90 -14.37
C TYR A 98 -3.67 18.82 -12.85
N LEU A 99 -4.59 18.11 -12.19
CA LEU A 99 -4.53 17.90 -10.74
C LEU A 99 -3.38 16.98 -10.34
N PHE A 100 -3.06 15.99 -11.17
CA PHE A 100 -1.88 15.16 -10.97
C PHE A 100 -0.61 16.00 -11.02
N ASP A 101 -0.43 16.80 -12.07
CA ASP A 101 0.73 17.68 -12.23
C ASP A 101 0.92 18.61 -11.03
N MET A 102 -0.16 19.23 -10.56
CA MET A 102 -0.12 20.11 -9.40
C MET A 102 0.36 19.37 -8.13
N LEU A 103 -0.17 18.19 -7.87
CA LEU A 103 0.19 17.40 -6.68
C LEU A 103 1.60 16.83 -6.78
N ALA A 104 1.98 16.32 -7.95
CA ALA A 104 3.29 15.72 -8.18
C ALA A 104 4.40 16.79 -8.16
N SER A 105 4.18 17.95 -8.79
CA SER A 105 5.12 19.08 -8.73
C SER A 105 5.38 19.51 -7.30
N LYS A 106 4.33 19.67 -6.48
CA LYS A 106 4.47 20.05 -5.06
C LYS A 106 5.29 19.03 -4.27
N ASN A 107 5.05 17.73 -4.46
CA ASN A 107 5.85 16.70 -3.80
C ASN A 107 7.28 16.66 -4.32
N ALA A 108 7.50 16.84 -5.63
CA ALA A 108 8.82 16.87 -6.22
C ALA A 108 9.66 18.04 -5.68
N GLU A 109 9.06 19.23 -5.55
CA GLU A 109 9.70 20.40 -4.92
C GLU A 109 10.07 20.10 -3.47
N LEU A 110 9.17 19.48 -2.70
CA LEU A 110 9.41 19.07 -1.31
C LEU A 110 10.58 18.08 -1.22
N PHE A 111 10.63 17.08 -2.10
CA PHE A 111 11.73 16.10 -2.12
C PHE A 111 13.07 16.75 -2.45
N LYS A 112 13.10 17.70 -3.40
CA LYS A 112 14.30 18.50 -3.70
C LYS A 112 14.75 19.32 -2.49
N GLU A 113 13.83 20.07 -1.89
CA GLU A 113 14.11 20.91 -0.73
C GLU A 113 14.66 20.10 0.44
N LYS A 114 14.07 18.93 0.68
CA LYS A 114 14.44 18.04 1.78
C LYS A 114 15.55 17.05 1.41
N SER A 115 16.06 17.06 0.18
CA SER A 115 17.10 16.14 -0.33
C SER A 115 16.71 14.66 -0.15
N VAL A 116 15.46 14.32 -0.39
CA VAL A 116 14.94 12.94 -0.34
C VAL A 116 15.37 12.21 -1.61
N VAL A 117 15.97 11.02 -1.45
CA VAL A 117 16.38 10.15 -2.57
C VAL A 117 15.78 8.75 -2.43
N LYS A 118 15.94 8.11 -1.25
CA LYS A 118 15.48 6.73 -1.02
C LYS A 118 14.12 6.71 -0.34
N ILE A 119 13.17 6.05 -0.96
CA ILE A 119 11.79 5.96 -0.47
C ILE A 119 11.36 4.50 -0.35
N VAL A 120 10.77 4.13 0.78
CA VAL A 120 9.99 2.90 0.92
C VAL A 120 8.52 3.24 1.07
N THR A 121 7.65 2.49 0.40
CA THR A 121 6.19 2.66 0.53
C THR A 121 5.47 1.30 0.50
N HIS A 122 4.33 1.21 1.15
CA HIS A 122 3.50 -0.01 1.18
C HIS A 122 2.32 0.04 0.19
N CYS A 123 2.11 1.17 -0.45
CA CYS A 123 1.04 1.32 -1.43
C CYS A 123 1.60 1.20 -2.85
N PRO A 124 1.21 0.17 -3.65
CA PRO A 124 1.67 0.00 -5.03
C PRO A 124 1.32 1.17 -5.95
N HIS A 125 0.25 1.90 -5.67
CA HIS A 125 -0.11 3.10 -6.42
C HIS A 125 0.90 4.23 -6.17
N CYS A 126 1.24 4.49 -4.90
CA CYS A 126 2.29 5.44 -4.56
C CYS A 126 3.65 5.00 -5.11
N PHE A 127 3.97 3.70 -4.99
CA PHE A 127 5.19 3.10 -5.54
C PHE A 127 5.32 3.36 -7.05
N ASN A 128 4.27 3.04 -7.81
CA ASN A 128 4.26 3.25 -9.26
C ASN A 128 4.46 4.72 -9.65
N SER A 129 3.70 5.63 -9.03
CA SER A 129 3.82 7.05 -9.36
C SER A 129 5.19 7.62 -9.01
N LEU A 130 5.68 7.34 -7.79
CA LEU A 130 6.99 7.85 -7.36
C LEU A 130 8.14 7.28 -8.18
N LYS A 131 8.11 5.99 -8.52
CA LYS A 131 9.18 5.30 -9.24
C LYS A 131 9.19 5.62 -10.73
N ASN A 132 8.01 5.60 -11.38
CA ASN A 132 7.93 5.60 -12.83
C ASN A 132 7.50 6.94 -13.43
N GLU A 133 6.87 7.82 -12.64
CA GLU A 133 6.23 9.03 -13.18
C GLU A 133 6.88 10.32 -12.66
N TYR A 134 7.51 10.32 -11.49
CA TYR A 134 8.05 11.52 -10.86
C TYR A 134 9.34 12.05 -11.51
N ALA A 135 10.01 11.26 -12.33
CA ALA A 135 11.13 11.74 -13.14
C ALA A 135 10.73 12.90 -14.08
N GLU A 136 9.46 12.93 -14.54
CA GLU A 136 8.89 14.00 -15.35
C GLU A 136 8.95 15.36 -14.62
N PHE A 137 8.99 15.37 -13.29
CA PHE A 137 9.07 16.57 -12.43
C PHE A 137 10.51 16.88 -11.97
N GLY A 138 11.51 16.24 -12.59
CA GLY A 138 12.93 16.50 -12.37
C GLY A 138 13.44 16.05 -11.00
N VAL A 139 12.92 14.94 -10.46
CA VAL A 139 13.46 14.23 -9.30
C VAL A 139 13.85 12.81 -9.70
N GLU A 140 15.01 12.36 -9.21
CA GLU A 140 15.46 10.99 -9.33
C GLU A 140 15.31 10.32 -7.96
N LEU A 141 14.38 9.37 -7.87
CA LEU A 141 14.02 8.70 -6.63
C LEU A 141 14.35 7.21 -6.73
N ASP A 142 15.05 6.70 -5.73
CA ASP A 142 15.22 5.27 -5.50
C ASP A 142 14.05 4.76 -4.65
N VAL A 143 13.02 4.22 -5.31
CA VAL A 143 11.78 3.82 -4.67
C VAL A 143 11.69 2.31 -4.61
N ILE A 144 11.51 1.79 -3.40
CA ILE A 144 11.31 0.36 -3.14
C ILE A 144 9.93 0.13 -2.51
N HIS A 145 9.26 -0.93 -2.94
CA HIS A 145 8.03 -1.37 -2.29
C HIS A 145 8.36 -2.15 -1.00
N HIS A 146 7.53 -2.02 0.04
CA HIS A 146 7.81 -2.68 1.33
C HIS A 146 8.01 -4.19 1.20
N SER A 147 7.34 -4.87 0.24
CA SER A 147 7.53 -6.30 0.01
C SER A 147 8.96 -6.65 -0.41
N GLU A 148 9.56 -5.82 -1.28
CA GLU A 148 10.93 -6.03 -1.75
C GLU A 148 11.94 -5.75 -0.63
N LEU A 149 11.72 -4.68 0.15
CA LEU A 149 12.59 -4.37 1.30
C LEU A 149 12.51 -5.48 2.35
N LEU A 150 11.29 -5.94 2.71
CA LEU A 150 11.12 -7.00 3.68
C LEU A 150 11.74 -8.33 3.20
N GLU A 151 11.60 -8.67 1.92
CA GLU A 151 12.27 -9.84 1.33
C GLU A 151 13.80 -9.73 1.45
N HIS A 152 14.36 -8.56 1.11
CA HIS A 152 15.80 -8.30 1.22
C HIS A 152 16.29 -8.49 2.66
N LEU A 153 15.59 -7.89 3.64
CA LEU A 153 15.90 -8.03 5.05
C LEU A 153 15.85 -9.48 5.53
N ILE A 154 14.86 -10.25 5.07
CA ILE A 154 14.76 -11.70 5.35
C ILE A 154 15.98 -12.45 4.81
N LYS A 155 16.38 -12.17 3.56
CA LYS A 155 17.57 -12.81 2.94
C LYS A 155 18.86 -12.45 3.67
N GLU A 156 18.94 -11.30 4.29
CA GLU A 156 20.05 -10.91 5.17
C GLU A 156 19.97 -11.52 6.59
N GLY A 157 18.96 -12.33 6.88
CA GLY A 157 18.77 -12.96 8.20
C GLY A 157 18.20 -12.02 9.27
N LYS A 158 17.65 -10.88 8.88
CA LYS A 158 17.00 -9.94 9.80
C LYS A 158 15.62 -10.44 10.23
N THR A 159 15.23 -10.08 11.46
CA THR A 159 13.89 -10.34 11.97
C THR A 159 12.97 -9.19 11.58
N ILE A 160 11.85 -9.48 10.92
CA ILE A 160 10.85 -8.49 10.52
C ILE A 160 9.59 -8.51 11.41
N GLY A 161 9.61 -9.23 12.50
CA GLY A 161 8.52 -9.40 13.46
C GLY A 161 8.38 -10.85 13.94
N GLU A 162 7.41 -11.08 14.82
CA GLU A 162 7.09 -12.42 15.30
C GLU A 162 6.27 -13.18 14.27
N GLN A 163 6.80 -14.29 13.79
CA GLN A 163 6.12 -15.16 12.84
C GLN A 163 4.98 -15.91 13.55
N LYS A 164 3.75 -15.73 13.08
CA LYS A 164 2.59 -16.48 13.53
C LYS A 164 2.05 -17.34 12.40
N ASN A 165 1.55 -18.52 12.75
CA ASN A 165 0.88 -19.40 11.78
C ASN A 165 -0.48 -18.79 11.41
N SER A 166 -0.68 -18.47 10.15
CA SER A 166 -1.90 -17.91 9.57
C SER A 166 -2.66 -18.91 8.68
N GLY A 167 -2.38 -20.21 8.86
CA GLY A 167 -3.02 -21.32 8.15
C GLY A 167 -2.59 -21.39 6.67
N ASN A 168 -3.52 -21.80 5.82
CA ASN A 168 -3.34 -21.82 4.37
C ASN A 168 -3.47 -20.41 3.83
N ILE A 169 -2.40 -19.90 3.23
CA ILE A 169 -2.35 -18.54 2.67
C ILE A 169 -2.43 -18.59 1.15
N VAL A 170 -3.41 -17.87 0.57
CA VAL A 170 -3.46 -17.54 -0.85
C VAL A 170 -3.03 -16.09 -1.06
N TYR A 171 -2.29 -15.80 -2.14
CA TYR A 171 -1.85 -14.43 -2.42
C TYR A 171 -2.69 -13.78 -3.53
N HIS A 172 -3.13 -12.55 -3.28
CA HIS A 172 -3.73 -11.69 -4.29
C HIS A 172 -2.69 -10.76 -4.90
N ASP A 173 -2.42 -10.92 -6.19
CA ASP A 173 -1.51 -10.07 -6.95
C ASP A 173 -2.12 -8.68 -7.17
N SER A 174 -1.55 -7.69 -6.49
CA SER A 174 -1.92 -6.29 -6.68
C SER A 174 -1.44 -5.82 -8.06
N CYS A 175 -2.33 -5.31 -8.91
CA CYS A 175 -2.03 -5.00 -10.31
C CYS A 175 -0.90 -3.99 -10.48
N TYR A 176 -0.84 -2.94 -9.65
CA TYR A 176 0.23 -1.94 -9.69
C TYR A 176 1.58 -2.45 -9.16
N LEU A 177 1.59 -3.49 -8.36
CA LEU A 177 2.84 -4.13 -7.92
C LEU A 177 3.33 -5.17 -8.96
N GLY A 178 2.45 -6.12 -9.33
CA GLY A 178 2.79 -7.18 -10.26
C GLY A 178 2.80 -6.71 -11.70
N ARG A 179 1.63 -6.43 -12.28
CA ARG A 179 1.48 -6.18 -13.72
C ARG A 179 2.22 -4.93 -14.22
N HIS A 180 2.27 -3.86 -13.42
CA HIS A 180 2.92 -2.61 -13.80
C HIS A 180 4.41 -2.55 -13.40
N ASN A 181 4.83 -3.32 -12.40
CA ASN A 181 6.19 -3.23 -11.86
C ASN A 181 6.89 -4.60 -11.74
N GLU A 182 6.28 -5.68 -12.19
CA GLU A 182 6.84 -7.04 -12.27
C GLU A 182 7.26 -7.67 -10.93
N VAL A 183 6.77 -7.14 -9.80
CA VAL A 183 7.07 -7.62 -8.46
C VAL A 183 6.03 -8.68 -8.05
N TYR A 184 6.38 -9.96 -8.22
CA TYR A 184 5.51 -11.11 -7.93
C TYR A 184 6.03 -11.99 -6.79
N ASP A 185 7.35 -12.19 -6.70
CA ASP A 185 7.95 -13.18 -5.80
C ASP A 185 8.22 -12.61 -4.40
N ALA A 186 8.67 -11.38 -4.31
CA ALA A 186 8.99 -10.75 -3.04
C ALA A 186 7.82 -10.80 -2.02
N PRO A 187 6.58 -10.41 -2.35
CA PRO A 187 5.48 -10.52 -1.41
C PRO A 187 5.14 -11.96 -1.02
N ARG A 188 5.32 -12.94 -1.94
CA ARG A 188 5.13 -14.36 -1.64
C ARG A 188 6.17 -14.88 -0.66
N THR A 189 7.43 -14.50 -0.84
CA THR A 189 8.53 -14.83 0.09
C THR A 189 8.21 -14.35 1.51
N VAL A 190 7.71 -13.14 1.66
CA VAL A 190 7.30 -12.59 2.97
C VAL A 190 6.12 -13.36 3.54
N ALA A 191 5.05 -13.55 2.75
CA ALA A 191 3.83 -14.22 3.21
C ALA A 191 4.05 -15.70 3.55
N ALA A 192 4.91 -16.40 2.84
CA ALA A 192 5.20 -17.82 3.05
C ALA A 192 5.73 -18.12 4.46
N ARG A 193 6.37 -17.16 5.12
CA ARG A 193 6.86 -17.30 6.50
C ARG A 193 5.75 -17.55 7.52
N SER A 194 4.55 -17.07 7.26
CA SER A 194 3.39 -17.22 8.16
C SER A 194 2.42 -18.30 7.69
N SER A 195 2.73 -19.00 6.59
CA SER A 195 1.94 -20.14 6.12
C SER A 195 2.30 -21.42 6.86
N GLU A 196 1.30 -22.23 7.18
CA GLU A 196 1.48 -23.54 7.82
C GLU A 196 2.39 -24.47 7.00
N SER A 197 2.24 -24.46 5.68
CA SER A 197 3.05 -25.28 4.76
C SER A 197 4.41 -24.65 4.38
N GLY A 198 4.69 -23.44 4.83
CA GLY A 198 5.84 -22.65 4.36
C GLY A 198 5.75 -22.21 2.90
N LYS A 199 4.57 -22.29 2.30
CA LYS A 199 4.30 -21.91 0.91
C LYS A 199 3.01 -21.12 0.82
N VAL A 200 2.93 -20.26 -0.19
CA VAL A 200 1.73 -19.52 -0.55
C VAL A 200 1.01 -20.25 -1.67
N LEU A 201 -0.30 -20.37 -1.55
CA LEU A 201 -1.15 -20.95 -2.60
C LEU A 201 -1.37 -19.92 -3.72
N ASP A 202 -1.36 -20.40 -4.95
CA ASP A 202 -1.78 -19.65 -6.13
C ASP A 202 -3.07 -20.27 -6.69
N VAL A 203 -3.93 -19.44 -7.26
CA VAL A 203 -5.10 -19.86 -8.04
C VAL A 203 -4.79 -19.70 -9.53
N GLU A 204 -5.62 -20.21 -10.43
CA GLU A 204 -5.39 -20.11 -11.87
C GLU A 204 -5.19 -18.64 -12.33
N ALA A 205 -5.98 -17.72 -11.78
CA ALA A 205 -5.88 -16.28 -12.04
C ALA A 205 -4.87 -15.63 -11.07
N SER A 206 -3.59 -16.00 -11.16
CA SER A 206 -2.48 -15.44 -10.37
C SER A 206 -1.43 -14.79 -11.26
N ARG A 207 -0.55 -14.02 -10.66
CA ARG A 207 0.57 -13.31 -11.28
C ARG A 207 0.07 -12.39 -12.42
N GLU A 208 0.61 -12.53 -13.63
CA GLU A 208 0.26 -11.71 -14.82
C GLU A 208 -1.22 -11.82 -15.19
N ARG A 209 -1.83 -12.98 -14.91
CA ARG A 209 -3.26 -13.25 -15.16
C ARG A 209 -4.17 -12.87 -13.99
N GLY A 210 -3.60 -12.30 -12.93
CA GLY A 210 -4.34 -11.94 -11.72
C GLY A 210 -5.49 -10.98 -12.02
N THR A 211 -6.70 -11.30 -11.51
CA THR A 211 -7.86 -10.43 -11.61
C THR A 211 -7.75 -9.26 -10.64
N CYS A 212 -8.16 -8.06 -11.06
CA CYS A 212 -8.13 -6.85 -10.23
C CYS A 212 -9.08 -6.96 -9.03
N CYS A 213 -8.71 -6.32 -7.90
CA CYS A 213 -9.59 -6.18 -6.75
C CYS A 213 -10.77 -5.20 -6.98
N GLY A 214 -10.69 -4.37 -8.02
CA GLY A 214 -11.72 -3.39 -8.36
C GLY A 214 -11.48 -1.96 -7.89
N ALA A 215 -10.41 -1.67 -7.12
CA ALA A 215 -10.16 -0.32 -6.60
C ALA A 215 -9.54 0.65 -7.62
N GLY A 216 -8.83 0.14 -8.62
CA GLY A 216 -8.03 0.94 -9.54
C GLY A 216 -8.84 1.94 -10.37
N GLY A 217 -8.16 2.95 -10.94
CA GLY A 217 -8.79 3.98 -11.76
C GLY A 217 -9.73 4.91 -10.99
N GLY A 218 -9.55 5.06 -9.69
CA GLY A 218 -10.43 5.85 -8.84
C GLY A 218 -11.78 5.15 -8.53
N ARG A 219 -11.96 3.88 -8.92
CA ARG A 219 -13.23 3.16 -8.74
C ARG A 219 -13.62 2.97 -7.28
N PHE A 220 -12.65 2.90 -6.37
CA PHE A 220 -12.93 2.86 -4.92
C PHE A 220 -13.71 4.11 -4.42
N LEU A 221 -13.73 5.18 -5.22
CA LEU A 221 -14.47 6.43 -4.95
C LEU A 221 -15.84 6.48 -5.62
N MET A 222 -16.21 5.44 -6.37
CA MET A 222 -17.44 5.38 -7.16
C MET A 222 -18.29 4.18 -6.77
N GLU A 223 -19.61 4.32 -6.95
CA GLU A 223 -20.49 3.16 -6.83
C GLU A 223 -20.31 2.23 -8.06
N GLU A 224 -20.16 0.97 -7.81
CA GLU A 224 -20.05 -0.07 -8.82
C GLU A 224 -21.42 -0.72 -9.03
N THR A 225 -21.94 -0.67 -10.28
CA THR A 225 -23.21 -1.28 -10.64
C THR A 225 -23.01 -2.72 -11.11
N GLY A 226 -23.97 -3.62 -10.81
CA GLY A 226 -23.90 -5.04 -11.16
C GLY A 226 -22.98 -5.84 -10.21
N THR A 227 -22.38 -6.91 -10.76
CA THR A 227 -21.48 -7.75 -9.96
C THR A 227 -20.13 -7.06 -9.77
N ARG A 228 -19.79 -6.79 -8.54
CA ARG A 228 -18.53 -6.12 -8.20
C ARG A 228 -17.31 -6.99 -8.52
N MET A 229 -16.24 -6.36 -9.02
CA MET A 229 -14.96 -7.04 -9.28
C MET A 229 -14.38 -7.70 -8.02
N SER A 230 -14.52 -7.05 -6.86
CA SER A 230 -14.07 -7.61 -5.58
C SER A 230 -14.77 -8.94 -5.25
N HIS A 231 -16.06 -9.05 -5.54
CA HIS A 231 -16.83 -10.30 -5.31
C HIS A 231 -16.34 -11.42 -6.21
N GLN A 232 -16.11 -11.16 -7.51
CA GLN A 232 -15.57 -12.14 -8.45
C GLN A 232 -14.16 -12.56 -8.05
N ARG A 233 -13.32 -11.60 -7.61
CA ARG A 233 -11.97 -11.92 -7.17
C ARG A 233 -11.96 -12.78 -5.92
N ILE A 234 -12.86 -12.52 -4.96
CA ILE A 234 -13.02 -13.38 -3.79
C ILE A 234 -13.41 -14.81 -4.19
N ASP A 235 -14.33 -15.00 -5.14
CA ASP A 235 -14.70 -16.34 -5.61
C ASP A 235 -13.49 -17.11 -6.13
N GLN A 236 -12.66 -16.48 -6.96
CA GLN A 236 -11.43 -17.09 -7.46
C GLN A 236 -10.44 -17.47 -6.34
N LEU A 237 -10.22 -16.56 -5.38
CA LEU A 237 -9.27 -16.81 -4.28
C LEU A 237 -9.75 -17.94 -3.35
N LEU A 238 -11.05 -18.07 -3.16
CA LEU A 238 -11.65 -19.12 -2.34
C LEU A 238 -11.55 -20.53 -2.96
N GLU A 239 -11.26 -20.65 -4.26
CA GLU A 239 -11.00 -21.95 -4.90
C GLU A 239 -9.86 -22.74 -4.25
N SER A 240 -8.89 -22.05 -3.65
CA SER A 240 -7.78 -22.66 -2.92
C SER A 240 -8.09 -23.02 -1.46
N ASN A 241 -9.33 -22.75 -1.00
CA ASN A 241 -9.78 -22.96 0.39
C ASN A 241 -8.81 -22.37 1.44
N PRO A 242 -8.53 -21.06 1.39
CA PRO A 242 -7.57 -20.43 2.27
C PRO A 242 -8.17 -20.07 3.64
N ASP A 243 -7.32 -20.03 4.66
CA ASP A 243 -7.62 -19.37 5.95
C ASP A 243 -7.32 -17.86 5.86
N THR A 244 -6.32 -17.50 5.07
CA THR A 244 -5.88 -16.11 4.90
C THR A 244 -5.63 -15.75 3.43
N ILE A 245 -6.11 -14.59 3.03
CA ILE A 245 -5.78 -13.93 1.77
C ILE A 245 -4.71 -12.88 2.06
N ALA A 246 -3.48 -13.14 1.61
CA ALA A 246 -2.38 -12.19 1.71
C ALA A 246 -2.40 -11.19 0.56
N VAL A 247 -2.11 -9.94 0.85
CA VAL A 247 -2.03 -8.85 -0.11
C VAL A 247 -0.86 -7.93 0.20
N SER A 248 -0.51 -7.05 -0.75
CA SER A 248 0.52 -6.01 -0.57
C SER A 248 0.03 -4.67 -1.13
N CYS A 249 -1.22 -4.32 -0.81
CA CYS A 249 -1.85 -3.08 -1.23
C CYS A 249 -3.01 -2.74 -0.29
N PRO A 250 -3.00 -1.55 0.34
CA PRO A 250 -4.05 -1.18 1.29
C PRO A 250 -5.44 -1.08 0.64
N PHE A 251 -5.52 -0.67 -0.63
CA PHE A 251 -6.79 -0.64 -1.35
C PHE A 251 -7.31 -2.04 -1.67
N CYS A 252 -6.41 -2.99 -1.99
CA CYS A 252 -6.82 -4.39 -2.18
C CYS A 252 -7.36 -5.00 -0.89
N VAL A 253 -6.78 -4.66 0.28
CA VAL A 253 -7.32 -5.09 1.58
C VAL A 253 -8.76 -4.64 1.74
N LEU A 254 -9.05 -3.35 1.54
CA LEU A 254 -10.41 -2.80 1.68
C LEU A 254 -11.41 -3.50 0.75
N MET A 255 -11.05 -3.68 -0.53
CA MET A 255 -11.94 -4.28 -1.52
C MET A 255 -12.20 -5.77 -1.26
N LEU A 256 -11.19 -6.51 -0.83
CA LEU A 256 -11.35 -7.94 -0.57
C LEU A 256 -12.06 -8.19 0.78
N GLU A 257 -11.85 -7.35 1.80
CA GLU A 257 -12.66 -7.39 3.02
C GLU A 257 -14.13 -7.09 2.74
N ASP A 258 -14.44 -6.12 1.87
CA ASP A 258 -15.81 -5.84 1.42
C ASP A 258 -16.41 -7.04 0.69
N GLY A 259 -15.63 -7.68 -0.20
CA GLY A 259 -16.05 -8.90 -0.91
C GLY A 259 -16.34 -10.08 0.03
N LEU A 260 -15.53 -10.29 1.08
CA LEU A 260 -15.79 -11.31 2.10
C LEU A 260 -17.04 -11.00 2.92
N LYS A 261 -17.25 -9.73 3.30
CA LYS A 261 -18.47 -9.29 4.01
C LYS A 261 -19.73 -9.55 3.18
N ALA A 262 -19.71 -9.24 1.90
CA ALA A 262 -20.84 -9.49 1.01
C ALA A 262 -21.23 -10.98 0.89
N LYS A 263 -20.27 -11.88 1.21
CA LYS A 263 -20.47 -13.34 1.22
C LYS A 263 -20.66 -13.93 2.63
N ASN A 264 -20.68 -13.11 3.69
CA ASN A 264 -20.71 -13.51 5.10
C ASN A 264 -19.56 -14.46 5.48
N LEU A 265 -18.37 -14.21 4.93
CA LEU A 265 -17.16 -15.02 5.16
C LEU A 265 -16.08 -14.28 5.97
N GLN A 266 -16.30 -13.04 6.41
CA GLN A 266 -15.34 -12.19 7.13
C GLN A 266 -14.84 -12.80 8.46
N ASP A 267 -15.60 -13.72 9.04
CA ASP A 267 -15.23 -14.41 10.29
C ASP A 267 -14.46 -15.72 10.05
N LYS A 268 -14.52 -16.24 8.82
CA LYS A 268 -13.88 -17.50 8.43
C LYS A 268 -12.55 -17.30 7.72
N VAL A 269 -12.47 -16.33 6.82
CA VAL A 269 -11.30 -16.03 6.03
C VAL A 269 -10.83 -14.61 6.35
N LYS A 270 -9.53 -14.41 6.57
CA LYS A 270 -8.95 -13.10 6.87
C LYS A 270 -8.27 -12.51 5.64
N VAL A 271 -8.33 -11.18 5.49
CA VAL A 271 -7.49 -10.45 4.54
C VAL A 271 -6.40 -9.75 5.33
N ARG A 272 -5.14 -9.96 4.97
CA ARG A 272 -3.98 -9.42 5.67
C ARG A 272 -2.96 -8.83 4.69
N ASP A 273 -2.46 -7.64 4.99
CA ASP A 273 -1.23 -7.19 4.35
C ASP A 273 -0.07 -8.09 4.81
N ILE A 274 0.93 -8.27 3.94
CA ILE A 274 2.11 -9.12 4.27
C ILE A 274 2.85 -8.63 5.51
N SER A 275 2.83 -7.34 5.80
CA SER A 275 3.42 -6.78 7.03
C SER A 275 2.65 -7.19 8.28
N GLU A 276 1.33 -7.36 8.18
CA GLU A 276 0.49 -7.83 9.29
C GLU A 276 0.68 -9.31 9.58
N LEU A 277 1.08 -10.12 8.59
CA LEU A 277 1.44 -11.51 8.80
C LEU A 277 2.71 -11.65 9.65
N ALA A 278 3.61 -10.67 9.55
CA ALA A 278 4.83 -10.61 10.35
C ALA A 278 4.62 -9.97 11.74
N ASN A 279 3.59 -9.12 11.89
CA ASN A 279 3.33 -8.35 13.12
C ASN A 279 1.83 -8.24 13.35
N GLU A 280 1.21 -9.27 13.88
CA GLU A 280 -0.19 -9.16 14.32
C GLU A 280 -0.31 -8.17 15.48
N LEU A 281 -1.17 -7.14 15.25
CA LEU A 281 -1.54 -6.13 16.24
C LEU A 281 -2.65 -6.65 17.17
#